data_872ad7e0c2f365fdc0e52b938e5c00dc
#
_entry.id   872ad7e0c2f365fdc0e52b938e5c00dc
#
_cell.length_a   1.000
_cell.length_b   1.000
_cell.length_c   1.000
_cell.angle_alpha   90.00
_cell.angle_beta   90.00
_cell.angle_gamma   90.00
#
_symmetry.space_group_name_H-M   'P 1'
#
loop_
_entity.id
_entity.type
_entity.pdbx_description
1 polymer ?
#
loop_
_entity_poly.entity_id
_entity_poly.type
_entity_poly.pdbx_seq_one_letter_code
_entity_poly.pdbx_strand_id
1 'polypeptide(L)'
;AGLDPAGRDEILDLIARMHKEKGITVILVSHSMEDVAKYVERIIVMNHGQVMFDNTPCEVFKHYKELEQIGLAAPQVTYLMHELKEKGLNVNTEATTVAEARESLLEVLLGREPNHRGSNLEEENLC
;
A
#
# COMPACT_ATOMS: atom_id res chain seq x y z
N ALA A 1 -18.66 -8.11 -7.52
CA ALA A 1 -19.19 -7.38 -8.66
C ALA A 1 -20.51 -6.70 -8.26
N GLY A 2 -20.65 -5.40 -8.51
CA GLY A 2 -21.90 -4.68 -8.29
C GLY A 2 -21.93 -3.70 -7.12
N LEU A 3 -20.87 -3.55 -6.38
CA LEU A 3 -20.74 -2.49 -5.38
C LEU A 3 -20.16 -1.24 -6.05
N ASP A 4 -20.71 -0.08 -5.68
CA ASP A 4 -20.07 1.20 -5.97
C ASP A 4 -18.78 1.35 -5.15
N PRO A 5 -17.88 2.28 -5.48
CA PRO A 5 -16.62 2.45 -4.76
C PRO A 5 -16.81 2.68 -3.26
N ALA A 6 -17.81 3.47 -2.86
CA ALA A 6 -18.08 3.76 -1.45
C ALA A 6 -18.55 2.51 -0.69
N GLY A 7 -19.47 1.75 -1.25
CA GLY A 7 -19.95 0.49 -0.65
C GLY A 7 -18.85 -0.58 -0.55
N ARG A 8 -17.91 -0.56 -1.50
CA ARG A 8 -16.73 -1.44 -1.45
C ARG A 8 -15.83 -1.09 -0.26
N ASP A 9 -15.51 0.19 -0.08
CA ASP A 9 -14.68 0.67 1.02
C ASP A 9 -15.33 0.36 2.38
N GLU A 10 -16.63 0.56 2.53
CA GLU A 10 -17.36 0.23 3.75
C GLU A 10 -17.25 -1.26 4.12
N ILE A 11 -17.35 -2.15 3.13
CA ILE A 11 -17.22 -3.61 3.35
C ILE A 11 -15.80 -3.98 3.71
N LEU A 12 -14.79 -3.44 3.02
CA LEU A 12 -13.39 -3.71 3.33
C LEU A 12 -13.01 -3.19 4.72
N ASP A 13 -13.48 -2.01 5.10
CA ASP A 13 -13.29 -1.47 6.45
C ASP A 13 -13.97 -2.34 7.54
N LEU A 14 -15.15 -2.89 7.24
CA LEU A 14 -15.83 -3.82 8.14
C LEU A 14 -15.04 -5.12 8.32
N ILE A 15 -14.54 -5.69 7.22
CA ILE A 15 -13.73 -6.91 7.23
C ILE A 15 -12.42 -6.67 8.00
N ALA A 16 -11.74 -5.55 7.77
CA ALA A 16 -10.53 -5.18 8.48
C ALA A 16 -10.77 -5.05 10.00
N ARG A 17 -11.89 -4.45 10.39
CA ARG A 17 -12.32 -4.38 11.79
C ARG A 17 -12.57 -5.76 12.40
N MET A 18 -13.26 -6.65 11.68
CA MET A 18 -13.52 -8.03 12.14
C MET A 18 -12.20 -8.81 12.28
N HIS A 19 -11.26 -8.63 11.37
CA HIS A 19 -9.93 -9.23 11.49
C HIS A 19 -9.24 -8.77 12.78
N LYS A 20 -9.22 -7.46 13.03
CA LYS A 20 -8.56 -6.86 14.20
C LYS A 20 -9.24 -7.23 15.52
N GLU A 21 -10.57 -7.17 15.59
CA GLU A 21 -11.33 -7.39 16.83
C GLU A 21 -11.51 -8.88 17.17
N LYS A 22 -11.67 -9.73 16.19
CA LYS A 22 -12.02 -11.15 16.37
C LYS A 22 -10.87 -12.11 16.03
N GLY A 23 -9.74 -11.61 15.52
CA GLY A 23 -8.58 -12.42 15.16
C GLY A 23 -8.86 -13.39 14.00
N ILE A 24 -9.83 -13.10 13.14
CA ILE A 24 -10.11 -13.95 11.97
C ILE A 24 -9.03 -13.77 10.92
N THR A 25 -8.66 -14.85 10.24
CA THR A 25 -7.79 -14.78 9.07
C THR A 25 -8.61 -14.40 7.83
N VAL A 26 -8.16 -13.38 7.09
CA VAL A 26 -8.81 -12.92 5.86
C VAL A 26 -7.87 -13.11 4.68
N ILE A 27 -8.39 -13.72 3.62
CA ILE A 27 -7.70 -13.82 2.33
C ILE A 27 -8.46 -12.95 1.34
N LEU A 28 -7.82 -11.87 0.88
CA LEU A 28 -8.35 -10.96 -0.13
C LEU A 28 -7.77 -11.32 -1.49
N VAL A 29 -8.62 -11.64 -2.45
CA VAL A 29 -8.24 -11.76 -3.86
C VAL A 29 -8.78 -10.56 -4.61
N SER A 30 -7.89 -9.73 -5.12
CA SER A 30 -8.24 -8.48 -5.79
C SER A 30 -7.23 -8.16 -6.90
N HIS A 31 -7.67 -7.38 -7.87
CA HIS A 31 -6.83 -6.72 -8.87
C HIS A 31 -6.71 -5.20 -8.64
N SER A 32 -7.32 -4.69 -7.56
CA SER A 32 -7.14 -3.31 -7.12
C SER A 32 -5.92 -3.23 -6.21
N MET A 33 -4.85 -2.68 -6.73
CA MET A 33 -3.59 -2.57 -5.98
C MET A 33 -3.69 -1.56 -4.83
N GLU A 34 -4.56 -0.56 -4.97
CA GLU A 34 -4.87 0.41 -3.93
C GLU A 34 -5.52 -0.26 -2.71
N ASP A 35 -6.51 -1.14 -2.94
CA ASP A 35 -7.15 -1.88 -1.85
C ASP A 35 -6.17 -2.84 -1.18
N VAL A 36 -5.38 -3.55 -1.99
CA VAL A 36 -4.37 -4.47 -1.48
C VAL A 36 -3.35 -3.71 -0.64
N ALA A 37 -2.84 -2.56 -1.10
CA ALA A 37 -1.90 -1.74 -0.34
C ALA A 37 -2.47 -1.22 0.99
N LYS A 38 -3.78 -0.92 1.02
CA LYS A 38 -4.45 -0.32 2.18
C LYS A 38 -4.82 -1.34 3.26
N TYR A 39 -5.22 -2.55 2.87
CA TYR A 39 -5.93 -3.47 3.78
C TYR A 39 -5.14 -4.73 4.14
N VAL A 40 -4.06 -5.07 3.43
CA VAL A 40 -3.35 -6.32 3.67
C VAL A 40 -1.94 -6.10 4.26
N GLU A 41 -1.53 -7.01 5.12
CA GLU A 41 -0.20 -7.02 5.73
C GLU A 41 0.81 -7.85 4.94
N ARG A 42 0.32 -8.78 4.12
CA ARG A 42 1.12 -9.72 3.32
C ARG A 42 0.50 -9.89 1.95
N ILE A 43 1.33 -9.81 0.93
CA ILE A 43 0.95 -10.04 -0.46
C ILE A 43 1.65 -11.29 -0.97
N ILE A 44 0.87 -12.18 -1.57
CA ILE A 44 1.36 -13.33 -2.33
C ILE A 44 1.03 -13.08 -3.79
N VAL A 45 2.05 -12.86 -4.60
CA VAL A 45 1.91 -12.70 -6.05
C VAL A 45 2.13 -14.04 -6.74
N MET A 46 1.16 -14.46 -7.51
CA MET A 46 1.22 -15.71 -8.26
C MET A 46 1.28 -15.44 -9.76
N ASN A 47 2.13 -16.18 -10.45
CA ASN A 47 2.23 -16.16 -11.90
C ASN A 47 2.48 -17.57 -12.42
N HIS A 48 1.71 -18.02 -13.41
CA HIS A 48 1.79 -19.38 -13.99
C HIS A 48 1.82 -20.51 -12.95
N GLY A 49 1.02 -20.38 -11.89
CA GLY A 49 0.92 -21.38 -10.81
C GLY A 49 2.10 -21.39 -9.82
N GLN A 50 3.01 -20.43 -9.92
CA GLN A 50 4.14 -20.29 -9.00
C GLN A 50 4.03 -18.99 -8.19
N VAL A 51 4.53 -19.02 -6.96
CA VAL A 51 4.66 -17.82 -6.13
C VAL A 51 5.91 -17.06 -6.60
N MET A 52 5.71 -15.83 -7.06
CA MET A 52 6.80 -14.92 -7.44
C MET A 52 7.27 -14.05 -6.29
N PHE A 53 6.32 -13.49 -5.55
CA PHE A 53 6.58 -12.65 -4.38
C PHE A 53 5.72 -13.12 -3.22
N ASP A 54 6.26 -13.03 -2.02
CA ASP A 54 5.56 -13.30 -0.77
C ASP A 54 6.19 -12.41 0.30
N ASN A 55 5.64 -11.22 0.47
CA ASN A 55 6.20 -10.22 1.38
C ASN A 55 5.16 -9.14 1.73
N THR A 56 5.58 -8.12 2.48
CA THR A 56 4.77 -6.94 2.79
C THR A 56 4.43 -6.14 1.53
N PRO A 57 3.35 -5.35 1.51
CA PRO A 57 3.01 -4.49 0.37
C PRO A 57 4.16 -3.61 -0.09
N CYS A 58 4.86 -2.98 0.83
CA CYS A 58 5.99 -2.14 0.54
C CYS A 58 7.10 -2.88 -0.21
N GLU A 59 7.51 -4.04 0.29
CA GLU A 59 8.56 -4.84 -0.35
C GLU A 59 8.13 -5.34 -1.73
N VAL A 60 6.89 -5.78 -1.89
CA VAL A 60 6.36 -6.25 -3.17
C VAL A 60 6.30 -5.10 -4.19
N PHE A 61 5.80 -3.93 -3.81
CA PHE A 61 5.65 -2.81 -4.73
C PHE A 61 6.97 -2.09 -5.07
N LYS A 62 8.05 -2.33 -4.35
CA LYS A 62 9.42 -1.96 -4.80
C LYS A 62 9.77 -2.61 -6.14
N HIS A 63 9.21 -3.78 -6.42
CA HIS A 63 9.38 -4.54 -7.66
C HIS A 63 8.32 -4.20 -8.73
N TYR A 64 7.83 -2.96 -8.77
CA TYR A 64 6.75 -2.57 -9.68
C TYR A 64 7.05 -2.84 -11.16
N LYS A 65 8.31 -2.71 -11.58
CA LYS A 65 8.73 -3.02 -12.96
C LYS A 65 8.62 -4.52 -13.29
N GLU A 66 8.90 -5.39 -12.33
CA GLU A 66 8.74 -6.84 -12.48
C GLU A 66 7.26 -7.23 -12.47
N LEU A 67 6.45 -6.58 -11.65
CA LEU A 67 4.99 -6.75 -11.64
C LEU A 67 4.38 -6.36 -12.99
N GLU A 68 4.82 -5.28 -13.61
CA GLU A 68 4.37 -4.86 -14.94
C GLU A 68 4.67 -5.91 -16.02
N GLN A 69 5.83 -6.58 -15.94
CA GLN A 69 6.20 -7.63 -16.91
C GLN A 69 5.23 -8.82 -16.90
N ILE A 70 4.55 -9.06 -15.78
CA ILE A 70 3.55 -10.13 -15.64
C ILE A 70 2.10 -9.62 -15.73
N GLY A 71 1.92 -8.35 -16.16
CA GLY A 71 0.60 -7.74 -16.36
C GLY A 71 -0.07 -7.23 -15.09
N LEU A 72 0.66 -7.09 -13.99
CA LEU A 72 0.21 -6.43 -12.77
C LEU A 72 0.72 -4.99 -12.70
N ALA A 73 0.10 -4.18 -11.86
CA ALA A 73 0.54 -2.82 -11.59
C ALA A 73 0.88 -2.66 -10.10
N ALA A 74 1.56 -1.58 -9.75
CA ALA A 74 1.64 -1.09 -8.38
C ALA A 74 0.54 -0.02 -8.14
N PRO A 75 0.31 0.41 -6.90
CA PRO A 75 -0.53 1.59 -6.64
C PRO A 75 -0.03 2.83 -7.38
N GLN A 76 -0.93 3.70 -7.82
CA GLN A 76 -0.58 4.91 -8.59
C GLN A 76 0.42 5.81 -7.84
N VAL A 77 0.31 5.87 -6.53
CA VAL A 77 1.23 6.64 -5.68
C VAL A 77 2.67 6.13 -5.75
N THR A 78 2.89 4.84 -5.97
CA THR A 78 4.22 4.26 -6.13
C THR A 78 4.93 4.88 -7.34
N TYR A 79 4.26 4.95 -8.48
CA TYR A 79 4.81 5.58 -9.69
C TYR A 79 5.07 7.07 -9.48
N LEU A 80 4.10 7.78 -8.90
CA LEU A 80 4.21 9.20 -8.62
C LEU A 80 5.43 9.52 -7.74
N MET A 81 5.61 8.78 -6.65
CA MET A 81 6.70 9.03 -5.70
C MET A 81 8.07 8.73 -6.32
N HIS A 82 8.19 7.70 -7.15
CA HIS A 82 9.40 7.42 -7.90
C HIS A 82 9.71 8.53 -8.91
N GLU A 83 8.73 8.99 -9.67
CA GLU A 83 8.92 10.09 -10.64
C GLU A 83 9.32 11.40 -9.96
N LEU A 84 8.71 11.74 -8.85
CA LEU A 84 9.08 12.92 -8.06
C LEU A 84 10.51 12.82 -7.51
N LYS A 85 10.92 11.64 -7.08
CA LYS A 85 12.30 11.37 -6.66
C LYS A 85 13.30 11.59 -7.79
N GLU A 86 13.00 11.08 -8.98
CA GLU A 86 13.83 11.27 -10.19
C GLU A 86 13.94 12.74 -10.60
N LYS A 87 12.90 13.53 -10.35
CA LYS A 87 12.88 14.99 -10.56
C LYS A 87 13.60 15.79 -9.47
N GLY A 88 14.17 15.14 -8.48
CA GLY A 88 14.99 15.75 -7.44
C GLY A 88 14.28 16.10 -6.14
N LEU A 89 13.00 15.69 -5.95
CA LEU A 89 12.34 15.83 -4.67
C LEU A 89 12.75 14.69 -3.73
N ASN A 90 13.09 15.03 -2.48
CA ASN A 90 13.47 14.02 -1.49
C ASN A 90 12.24 13.39 -0.81
N VAL A 91 11.40 12.72 -1.61
CA VAL A 91 10.19 12.04 -1.16
C VAL A 91 10.44 10.57 -0.81
N ASN A 92 9.58 10.01 0.04
CA ASN A 92 9.62 8.60 0.39
C ASN A 92 9.02 7.74 -0.75
N THR A 93 9.86 7.01 -1.47
CA THR A 93 9.44 6.12 -2.57
C THR A 93 8.83 4.80 -2.08
N GLU A 94 8.85 4.53 -0.79
CA GLU A 94 8.24 3.34 -0.18
C GLU A 94 6.74 3.52 0.12
N ALA A 95 6.21 4.74 -0.07
CA ALA A 95 4.79 5.02 0.11
C ALA A 95 3.94 4.19 -0.87
N THR A 96 3.00 3.43 -0.34
CA THR A 96 2.09 2.56 -1.10
C THR A 96 0.64 3.02 -1.04
N THR A 97 0.33 3.97 -0.16
CA THR A 97 -1.00 4.58 0.01
C THR A 97 -0.97 6.08 -0.23
N VAL A 98 -2.13 6.65 -0.57
CA VAL A 98 -2.28 8.10 -0.74
C VAL A 98 -1.96 8.86 0.56
N ALA A 99 -2.30 8.29 1.71
CA ALA A 99 -2.02 8.88 3.02
C ALA A 99 -0.51 9.01 3.26
N GLU A 100 0.25 7.95 3.02
CA GLU A 100 1.71 7.94 3.17
C GLU A 100 2.39 8.90 2.19
N ALA A 101 1.94 8.92 0.92
CA ALA A 101 2.46 9.85 -0.08
C ALA A 101 2.18 11.31 0.31
N ARG A 102 0.98 11.59 0.82
CA ARG A 102 0.60 12.92 1.31
C ARG A 102 1.53 13.39 2.44
N GLU A 103 1.75 12.56 3.45
CA GLU A 103 2.64 12.92 4.56
C GLU A 103 4.06 13.21 4.06
N SER A 104 4.63 12.36 3.22
CA SER A 104 5.96 12.57 2.64
C SER A 104 6.04 13.87 1.83
N LEU A 105 5.02 14.18 1.04
CA LEU A 105 4.98 15.42 0.26
C LEU A 105 4.86 16.65 1.14
N LEU A 106 4.05 16.61 2.21
CA LEU A 106 3.93 17.73 3.15
C LEU A 106 5.24 18.00 3.88
N GLU A 107 5.98 16.97 4.27
CA GLU A 107 7.30 17.11 4.88
C GLU A 107 8.27 17.85 3.94
N VAL A 108 8.33 17.44 2.68
CA VAL A 108 9.24 18.03 1.68
C VAL A 108 8.82 19.45 1.31
N LEU A 109 7.52 19.70 1.06
CA LEU A 109 7.03 20.98 0.56
C LEU A 109 6.93 22.05 1.65
N LEU A 110 6.66 21.67 2.90
CA LEU A 110 6.51 22.59 4.02
C LEU A 110 7.77 22.72 4.88
N GLY A 111 8.86 21.99 4.54
CA GLY A 111 10.09 21.97 5.31
C GLY A 111 9.90 21.44 6.74
N ARG A 112 8.87 20.65 6.98
CA ARG A 112 8.64 20.01 8.27
C ARG A 112 9.59 18.85 8.42
N GLU A 113 10.38 18.86 9.49
CA GLU A 113 11.09 17.66 9.91
C GLU A 113 10.09 16.56 10.24
N PRO A 114 10.44 15.27 9.95
CA PRO A 114 9.58 14.15 10.25
C PRO A 114 9.17 14.21 11.73
N ASN A 115 7.89 14.33 11.97
CA ASN A 115 7.33 14.48 13.30
C ASN A 115 7.40 13.13 14.03
N HIS A 116 8.54 12.83 14.64
CA HIS A 116 8.69 11.76 15.63
C HIS A 116 7.95 12.10 16.93
N ARG A 117 6.72 12.57 16.85
CA ARG A 117 5.85 12.57 18.01
C ARG A 117 5.02 11.31 17.99
N GLY A 118 5.47 10.38 18.88
CA GLY A 118 4.71 9.25 19.28
C GLY A 118 3.26 9.62 19.55
N SER A 119 2.40 9.17 18.71
CA SER A 119 1.07 8.77 19.08
C SER A 119 1.07 7.25 18.97
N ASN A 120 0.75 6.61 20.08
CA ASN A 120 0.48 5.19 20.21
C ASN A 120 -0.60 4.77 19.22
N LEU A 121 -0.23 4.59 17.98
CA LEU A 121 -0.95 3.82 16.98
C LEU A 121 0.07 2.81 16.49
N GLU A 122 -0.02 1.67 17.15
CA GLU A 122 0.53 0.35 16.87
C GLU A 122 1.46 0.27 15.65
N GLU A 123 2.73 -0.06 15.97
CA GLU A 123 3.77 -0.55 15.07
C GLU A 123 3.25 -1.76 14.26
N GLU A 124 2.42 -1.53 13.26
CA GLU A 124 2.06 -2.54 12.28
C GLU A 124 1.97 -1.88 10.91
N ASN A 125 2.95 -2.16 10.08
CA ASN A 125 3.16 -1.78 8.68
C ASN A 125 4.05 -0.56 8.42
N LEU A 126 5.18 -0.46 9.11
CA LEU A 126 6.32 0.32 8.64
C LEU A 126 7.24 -0.59 7.82
N CYS A 127 7.39 -0.24 6.55
CA CYS A 127 8.53 -0.71 5.79
C CYS A 127 9.82 -0.15 6.34
#